data_edb60fc78d3165868cc84dd6c2f2ec38
#
_entry.id   edb60fc78d3165868cc84dd6c2f2ec38
#
_cell.length_a   1.000
_cell.length_b   1.000
_cell.length_c   1.000
_cell.angle_alpha   90.00
_cell.angle_beta   90.00
_cell.angle_gamma   90.00
#
_symmetry.space_group_name_H-M   'P 1'
#
loop_
_entity.id
_entity.type
_entity.pdbx_description
1 polymer ?
#
loop_
_entity_poly.entity_id
_entity_poly.type
_entity_poly.pdbx_seq_one_letter_code
_entity_poly.pdbx_strand_id
1 'polypeptide(L)'
;MDFIYINENSIPSDLCKEIISTFENEPNKYKGVTRSGQNDKIKKTLDYSINININKDSAWFNINKFLYEELLKNLKIFNTNLCEKYGKTFFNKNFCDTCFLMQKYDKNEGKFVYHDDFSMVNDMKMHRVLTYLWYLNDVDEGGETEFCGDFKIKPTEGKLILFPASWCYPHKGIMPLSNDKYIITGWLNIQ
;
A
#
# COMPACT_ATOMS: atom_id res chain seq x y z
N MET A 1 -18.07 1.70 -2.09
CA MET A 1 -17.47 0.74 -3.05
C MET A 1 -17.30 -0.60 -2.37
N ASP A 2 -18.01 -1.62 -2.81
CA ASP A 2 -18.15 -2.90 -2.09
C ASP A 2 -16.88 -3.73 -1.98
N PHE A 3 -15.93 -3.55 -2.88
CA PHE A 3 -14.68 -4.30 -2.90
C PHE A 3 -13.49 -3.51 -2.34
N ILE A 4 -13.74 -2.41 -1.65
CA ILE A 4 -12.72 -1.73 -0.85
C ILE A 4 -12.94 -2.13 0.62
N TYR A 5 -11.95 -2.82 1.19
CA TYR A 5 -11.92 -3.15 2.61
C TYR A 5 -11.12 -2.09 3.36
N ILE A 6 -11.60 -1.69 4.51
CA ILE A 6 -10.95 -0.71 5.38
C ILE A 6 -10.88 -1.28 6.79
N ASN A 7 -9.68 -1.25 7.38
CA ASN A 7 -9.45 -1.48 8.80
C ASN A 7 -8.80 -0.22 9.37
N GLU A 8 -9.51 0.49 10.24
CA GLU A 8 -9.07 1.79 10.76
C GLU A 8 -7.86 1.69 11.71
N ASN A 9 -7.60 0.52 12.31
CA ASN A 9 -6.59 0.32 13.34
C ASN A 9 -5.81 -0.99 13.11
N SER A 10 -5.21 -1.16 11.95
CA SER A 10 -4.46 -2.36 11.58
C SER A 10 -3.05 -2.35 12.15
N ILE A 11 -2.36 -1.21 12.16
CA ILE A 11 -1.02 -1.06 12.74
C ILE A 11 -1.10 -0.19 14.00
N PRO A 12 -0.52 -0.64 15.14
CA PRO A 12 -0.44 0.19 16.35
C PRO A 12 0.39 1.47 16.14
N SER A 13 0.00 2.56 16.82
CA SER A 13 0.65 3.88 16.70
C SER A 13 2.17 3.83 16.95
N ASP A 14 2.62 3.10 17.97
CA ASP A 14 4.05 3.01 18.28
C ASP A 14 4.83 2.34 17.14
N LEU A 15 4.26 1.31 16.51
CA LEU A 15 4.88 0.67 15.36
C LEU A 15 4.86 1.56 14.11
N CYS A 16 3.81 2.35 13.90
CA CYS A 16 3.80 3.36 12.81
C CYS A 16 4.97 4.34 12.96
N LYS A 17 5.21 4.85 14.17
CA LYS A 17 6.33 5.74 14.46
C LYS A 17 7.69 5.07 14.28
N GLU A 18 7.82 3.82 14.73
CA GLU A 18 9.04 3.01 14.52
C GLU A 18 9.34 2.84 13.03
N ILE A 19 8.34 2.48 12.24
CA ILE A 19 8.47 2.30 10.77
C ILE A 19 8.93 3.61 10.11
N ILE A 20 8.29 4.73 10.43
CA ILE A 20 8.66 6.05 9.89
C ILE A 20 10.10 6.40 10.29
N SER A 21 10.47 6.24 11.57
CA SER A 21 11.83 6.51 12.05
C SER A 21 12.88 5.62 11.35
N THR A 22 12.58 4.34 11.18
CA THR A 22 13.45 3.39 10.45
C THR A 22 13.63 3.83 9.00
N PHE A 23 12.54 4.23 8.34
CA PHE A 23 12.60 4.74 6.96
C PHE A 23 13.40 6.04 6.85
N GLU A 24 13.22 6.99 7.77
CA GLU A 24 13.97 8.26 7.70
C GLU A 24 15.49 8.05 7.83
N ASN A 25 15.91 7.03 8.58
CA ASN A 25 17.32 6.66 8.73
C ASN A 25 17.83 5.69 7.64
N GLU A 26 16.98 5.21 6.73
CA GLU A 26 17.38 4.28 5.67
C GLU A 26 18.22 4.99 4.60
N PRO A 27 19.49 4.56 4.35
CA PRO A 27 20.36 5.23 3.36
C PRO A 27 20.02 4.87 1.90
N ASN A 28 19.33 3.76 1.66
CA ASN A 28 19.06 3.22 0.33
C ASN A 28 17.71 3.63 -0.25
N LYS A 29 17.17 4.77 0.20
CA LYS A 29 15.95 5.35 -0.38
C LYS A 29 16.20 5.81 -1.82
N TYR A 30 15.18 5.70 -2.65
CA TYR A 30 15.24 6.11 -4.05
C TYR A 30 13.97 6.87 -4.46
N LYS A 31 14.08 7.68 -5.51
CA LYS A 31 12.92 8.39 -6.08
C LYS A 31 11.92 7.40 -6.65
N GLY A 32 10.64 7.65 -6.39
CA GLY A 32 9.56 6.80 -6.86
C GLY A 32 9.60 6.56 -8.36
N VAL A 33 9.42 5.30 -8.75
CA VAL A 33 9.37 4.88 -10.15
C VAL A 33 8.01 4.32 -10.50
N THR A 34 7.66 4.43 -11.78
CA THR A 34 6.53 3.73 -12.41
C THR A 34 7.05 2.69 -13.39
N ARG A 35 6.17 1.92 -14.00
CA ARG A 35 6.53 0.97 -15.07
C ARG A 35 7.27 1.64 -16.23
N SER A 36 6.99 2.93 -16.49
CA SER A 36 7.63 3.74 -17.54
C SER A 36 8.91 4.43 -17.07
N GLY A 37 9.40 4.11 -15.87
CA GLY A 37 10.56 4.75 -15.25
C GLY A 37 10.21 5.88 -14.30
N GLN A 38 11.23 6.70 -13.97
CA GLN A 38 11.09 7.85 -13.09
C GLN A 38 10.51 9.04 -13.85
N ASN A 39 9.43 9.62 -13.32
CA ASN A 39 8.83 10.85 -13.83
C ASN A 39 8.09 11.59 -12.71
N ASP A 40 8.68 12.66 -12.19
CA ASP A 40 8.14 13.46 -11.08
C ASP A 40 6.80 14.16 -11.43
N LYS A 41 6.44 14.29 -12.73
CA LYS A 41 5.13 14.77 -13.14
C LYS A 41 4.03 13.75 -12.88
N ILE A 42 4.39 12.46 -12.93
CA ILE A 42 3.46 11.32 -12.74
C ILE A 42 3.47 10.87 -11.29
N LYS A 43 4.67 10.55 -10.75
CA LYS A 43 4.86 10.08 -9.38
C LYS A 43 6.03 10.81 -8.75
N LYS A 44 5.77 11.52 -7.66
CA LYS A 44 6.80 12.22 -6.88
C LYS A 44 6.75 11.70 -5.44
N THR A 45 7.57 10.73 -5.13
CA THR A 45 7.70 10.06 -3.83
C THR A 45 9.15 9.71 -3.58
N LEU A 46 9.48 9.47 -2.32
CA LEU A 46 10.72 8.82 -1.90
C LEU A 46 10.36 7.41 -1.43
N ASP A 47 10.94 6.40 -2.07
CA ASP A 47 10.55 5.00 -1.91
C ASP A 47 11.68 4.17 -1.28
N TYR A 48 11.30 3.09 -0.57
CA TYR A 48 12.21 2.03 -0.11
C TYR A 48 11.50 0.68 -0.18
N SER A 49 12.14 -0.30 -0.81
CA SER A 49 11.60 -1.68 -0.91
C SER A 49 12.06 -2.51 0.27
N ILE A 50 11.13 -2.95 1.10
CA ILE A 50 11.39 -3.85 2.21
C ILE A 50 11.46 -5.26 1.63
N ASN A 51 12.67 -5.78 1.45
CA ASN A 51 12.91 -7.04 0.75
C ASN A 51 12.47 -8.27 1.58
N ILE A 52 12.00 -9.33 0.91
CA ILE A 52 11.61 -10.60 1.53
C ILE A 52 12.82 -11.29 2.22
N ASN A 53 14.04 -11.12 1.68
CA ASN A 53 15.29 -11.72 2.17
C ASN A 53 16.05 -10.79 3.14
N ILE A 54 15.34 -10.12 4.04
CA ILE A 54 15.95 -9.22 5.01
C ILE A 54 16.82 -10.00 6.00
N ASN A 55 18.03 -9.53 6.24
CA ASN A 55 18.89 -10.05 7.32
C ASN A 55 18.17 -9.92 8.66
N LYS A 56 18.23 -10.94 9.50
CA LYS A 56 17.61 -10.97 10.85
C LYS A 56 18.07 -9.84 11.76
N ASP A 57 19.27 -9.30 11.52
CA ASP A 57 19.84 -8.17 12.26
C ASP A 57 19.32 -6.80 11.77
N SER A 58 18.56 -6.76 10.69
CA SER A 58 17.98 -5.54 10.17
C SER A 58 16.78 -5.08 11.00
N ALA A 59 16.67 -3.78 11.25
CA ALA A 59 15.47 -3.19 11.88
C ALA A 59 14.17 -3.52 11.11
N TRP A 60 14.26 -3.73 9.79
CA TRP A 60 13.13 -4.11 8.94
C TRP A 60 12.64 -5.55 9.15
N PHE A 61 13.43 -6.44 9.78
CA PHE A 61 13.06 -7.85 9.89
C PHE A 61 11.76 -8.07 10.68
N ASN A 62 11.68 -7.49 11.88
CA ASN A 62 10.49 -7.61 12.72
C ASN A 62 9.30 -6.85 12.13
N ILE A 63 9.54 -5.68 11.52
CA ILE A 63 8.54 -4.90 10.81
C ILE A 63 7.94 -5.73 9.68
N ASN A 64 8.77 -6.32 8.81
CA ASN A 64 8.32 -7.16 7.70
C ASN A 64 7.48 -8.35 8.18
N LYS A 65 7.91 -9.03 9.23
CA LYS A 65 7.17 -10.15 9.82
C LYS A 65 5.79 -9.72 10.31
N PHE A 66 5.71 -8.62 11.07
CA PHE A 66 4.44 -8.07 11.56
C PHE A 66 3.51 -7.70 10.40
N LEU A 67 4.00 -6.98 9.41
CA LEU A 67 3.21 -6.57 8.25
C LEU A 67 2.63 -7.76 7.49
N TYR A 68 3.42 -8.83 7.33
CA TYR A 68 2.98 -10.05 6.67
C TYR A 68 1.86 -10.76 7.46
N GLU A 69 2.04 -10.93 8.77
CA GLU A 69 1.04 -11.56 9.65
C GLU A 69 -0.26 -10.75 9.67
N GLU A 70 -0.16 -9.42 9.77
CA GLU A 70 -1.31 -8.53 9.79
C GLU A 70 -2.03 -8.48 8.43
N LEU A 71 -1.28 -8.53 7.32
CA LEU A 71 -1.87 -8.64 5.98
C LEU A 71 -2.69 -9.91 5.84
N LEU A 72 -2.15 -11.07 6.21
CA LEU A 72 -2.86 -12.36 6.14
C LEU A 72 -4.13 -12.37 6.99
N LYS A 73 -4.08 -11.80 8.18
CA LYS A 73 -5.25 -11.66 9.07
C LYS A 73 -6.35 -10.84 8.40
N ASN A 74 -6.01 -9.66 7.86
CA ASN A 74 -6.98 -8.78 7.20
C ASN A 74 -7.53 -9.37 5.89
N LEU A 75 -6.72 -10.09 5.13
CA LEU A 75 -7.18 -10.83 3.94
C LEU A 75 -8.22 -11.89 4.28
N LYS A 76 -8.02 -12.62 5.38
CA LYS A 76 -9.00 -13.61 5.86
C LYS A 76 -10.33 -12.94 6.22
N ILE A 77 -10.29 -11.83 6.95
CA ILE A 77 -11.49 -11.06 7.34
C ILE A 77 -12.19 -10.55 6.07
N PHE A 78 -11.47 -9.93 5.16
CA PHE A 78 -12.02 -9.40 3.91
C PHE A 78 -12.70 -10.50 3.08
N ASN A 79 -12.05 -11.67 2.91
CA ASN A 79 -12.63 -12.79 2.19
C ASN A 79 -13.89 -13.35 2.86
N THR A 80 -13.93 -13.40 4.20
CA THR A 80 -15.11 -13.81 4.97
C THR A 80 -16.26 -12.84 4.73
N ASN A 81 -16.02 -11.52 4.82
CA ASN A 81 -17.04 -10.50 4.57
C ASN A 81 -17.63 -10.59 3.15
N LEU A 82 -16.78 -10.83 2.16
CA LEU A 82 -17.22 -11.03 0.78
C LEU A 82 -18.03 -12.33 0.61
N CYS A 83 -17.59 -13.41 1.26
CA CYS A 83 -18.30 -14.68 1.24
C CYS A 83 -19.70 -14.57 1.87
N GLU A 84 -19.81 -13.91 3.00
CA GLU A 84 -21.11 -13.65 3.67
C GLU A 84 -22.03 -12.81 2.80
N LYS A 85 -21.50 -11.77 2.15
CA LYS A 85 -22.28 -10.85 1.32
C LYS A 85 -22.76 -11.45 0.00
N TYR A 86 -21.90 -12.26 -0.66
CA TYR A 86 -22.12 -12.72 -2.02
C TYR A 86 -22.31 -14.24 -2.15
N GLY A 87 -22.24 -14.98 -1.04
CA GLY A 87 -22.38 -16.44 -1.03
C GLY A 87 -21.25 -17.19 -1.77
N LYS A 88 -20.10 -16.53 -1.95
CA LYS A 88 -18.97 -17.05 -2.77
C LYS A 88 -17.63 -16.66 -2.15
N THR A 89 -16.71 -17.63 -2.10
CA THR A 89 -15.31 -17.38 -1.78
C THR A 89 -14.60 -16.74 -2.97
N PHE A 90 -14.02 -15.57 -2.78
CA PHE A 90 -13.31 -14.82 -3.82
C PHE A 90 -11.82 -15.20 -3.88
N PHE A 91 -11.20 -15.43 -2.72
CA PHE A 91 -9.79 -15.73 -2.60
C PHE A 91 -9.59 -17.15 -2.08
N ASN A 92 -9.51 -18.11 -2.97
CA ASN A 92 -9.26 -19.53 -2.68
C ASN A 92 -7.90 -20.02 -3.18
N LYS A 93 -7.05 -19.10 -3.66
CA LYS A 93 -5.72 -19.39 -4.20
C LYS A 93 -4.64 -18.88 -3.26
N ASN A 94 -3.47 -19.51 -3.36
CA ASN A 94 -2.28 -18.99 -2.70
C ASN A 94 -1.85 -17.69 -3.38
N PHE A 95 -1.73 -16.63 -2.60
CA PHE A 95 -1.14 -15.38 -3.05
C PHE A 95 0.37 -15.44 -2.97
N CYS A 96 1.02 -14.80 -3.94
CA CYS A 96 2.43 -14.43 -3.85
C CYS A 96 2.50 -12.93 -3.60
N ASP A 97 3.19 -12.52 -2.52
CA ASP A 97 3.45 -11.13 -2.21
C ASP A 97 4.62 -10.59 -3.07
N THR A 98 4.58 -9.29 -3.38
CA THR A 98 5.63 -8.60 -4.17
C THR A 98 6.70 -7.95 -3.31
N CYS A 99 6.66 -8.05 -2.00
CA CYS A 99 7.36 -7.25 -1.00
C CYS A 99 6.65 -5.92 -0.65
N PHE A 100 6.94 -5.41 0.54
CA PHE A 100 6.37 -4.14 1.01
C PHE A 100 7.18 -2.97 0.44
N LEU A 101 6.47 -1.99 -0.09
CA LEU A 101 7.04 -0.75 -0.61
C LEU A 101 6.66 0.40 0.32
N MET A 102 7.65 0.90 1.07
CA MET A 102 7.51 2.11 1.86
C MET A 102 7.63 3.34 0.97
N GLN A 103 6.74 4.32 1.14
CA GLN A 103 6.71 5.55 0.35
C GLN A 103 6.46 6.77 1.22
N LYS A 104 7.25 7.81 1.00
CA LYS A 104 7.05 9.15 1.54
C LYS A 104 6.56 10.08 0.43
N TYR A 105 5.53 10.83 0.74
CA TYR A 105 5.02 11.95 -0.05
C TYR A 105 5.35 13.22 0.71
N ASP A 106 6.28 14.01 0.20
CA ASP A 106 6.65 15.28 0.84
C ASP A 106 5.49 16.28 0.77
N LYS A 107 5.31 17.03 1.85
CA LYS A 107 4.33 18.11 1.95
C LYS A 107 4.46 19.08 0.76
N ASN A 108 3.33 19.47 0.17
CA ASN A 108 3.20 20.38 -0.97
C ASN A 108 3.88 19.94 -2.26
N GLU A 109 4.38 18.68 -2.32
CA GLU A 109 5.11 18.19 -3.48
C GLU A 109 4.73 16.77 -3.90
N GLY A 110 4.61 15.88 -2.91
CA GLY A 110 4.40 14.45 -3.12
C GLY A 110 3.06 14.16 -3.78
N LYS A 111 3.06 13.36 -4.85
CA LYS A 111 1.84 12.98 -5.56
C LYS A 111 2.01 11.70 -6.34
N PHE A 112 0.89 11.08 -6.68
CA PHE A 112 0.82 10.07 -7.73
C PHE A 112 -0.47 10.31 -8.52
N VAL A 113 -0.35 10.61 -9.81
CA VAL A 113 -1.51 10.90 -10.67
C VAL A 113 -2.42 9.67 -10.83
N TYR A 114 -3.58 9.83 -11.43
CA TYR A 114 -4.48 8.71 -11.73
C TYR A 114 -3.77 7.59 -12.48
N HIS A 115 -3.89 6.39 -11.94
CA HIS A 115 -3.37 5.14 -12.48
C HIS A 115 -4.24 3.97 -12.02
N ASP A 116 -4.03 2.84 -12.61
CA ASP A 116 -4.48 1.54 -12.11
C ASP A 116 -3.25 0.68 -11.77
N ASP A 117 -3.48 -0.30 -10.92
CA ASP A 117 -2.44 -1.24 -10.49
C ASP A 117 -2.41 -2.53 -11.31
N PHE A 118 -3.27 -2.62 -12.35
CA PHE A 118 -3.31 -3.80 -13.20
C PHE A 118 -1.97 -4.04 -13.88
N SER A 119 -1.39 -5.18 -13.65
CA SER A 119 -0.10 -5.55 -14.24
C SER A 119 0.05 -7.05 -14.37
N MET A 120 0.60 -7.47 -15.49
CA MET A 120 1.16 -8.81 -15.68
C MET A 120 2.66 -8.76 -15.41
N VAL A 121 3.15 -9.64 -14.56
CA VAL A 121 4.58 -9.90 -14.39
C VAL A 121 4.95 -10.97 -15.41
N ASN A 122 5.38 -10.55 -16.61
CA ASN A 122 5.52 -11.39 -17.80
C ASN A 122 6.41 -12.62 -17.58
N ASP A 123 7.53 -12.47 -16.85
CA ASP A 123 8.49 -13.56 -16.64
C ASP A 123 7.98 -14.63 -15.67
N MET A 124 7.01 -14.32 -14.82
CA MET A 124 6.47 -15.24 -13.81
C MET A 124 5.03 -15.68 -14.09
N LYS A 125 4.40 -15.23 -15.18
CA LYS A 125 2.99 -15.48 -15.50
C LYS A 125 2.05 -15.14 -14.33
N MET A 126 2.39 -14.12 -13.56
CA MET A 126 1.63 -13.68 -12.40
C MET A 126 0.85 -12.41 -12.70
N HIS A 127 -0.36 -12.33 -12.14
CA HIS A 127 -1.24 -11.17 -12.27
C HIS A 127 -1.44 -10.53 -10.90
N ARG A 128 -1.32 -9.21 -10.82
CA ARG A 128 -1.76 -8.46 -9.64
C ARG A 128 -3.28 -8.54 -9.54
N VAL A 129 -3.78 -8.95 -8.39
CA VAL A 129 -5.22 -9.08 -8.15
C VAL A 129 -5.73 -8.19 -7.04
N LEU A 130 -4.88 -7.87 -6.08
CA LEU A 130 -5.23 -7.03 -4.94
C LEU A 130 -4.07 -6.09 -4.61
N THR A 131 -4.41 -4.85 -4.30
CA THR A 131 -3.51 -3.86 -3.72
C THR A 131 -3.81 -3.73 -2.24
N TYR A 132 -2.77 -3.64 -1.42
CA TYR A 132 -2.85 -3.24 -0.02
C TYR A 132 -2.11 -1.92 0.19
N LEU A 133 -2.64 -1.10 1.10
CA LEU A 133 -2.03 0.17 1.47
C LEU A 133 -2.31 0.49 2.93
N TRP A 134 -1.26 0.69 3.72
CA TRP A 134 -1.33 1.24 5.07
C TRP A 134 -0.93 2.69 5.08
N TYR A 135 -1.68 3.52 5.81
CA TYR A 135 -1.25 4.86 6.19
C TYR A 135 -0.53 4.78 7.54
N LEU A 136 0.63 5.42 7.65
CA LEU A 136 1.45 5.36 8.85
C LEU A 136 1.34 6.63 9.72
N ASN A 137 0.66 7.65 9.22
CA ASN A 137 0.41 8.88 9.97
C ASN A 137 -0.86 9.56 9.47
N ASP A 138 -1.38 10.45 10.31
CA ASP A 138 -2.47 11.34 9.94
C ASP A 138 -1.97 12.42 8.98
N VAL A 139 -2.84 12.84 8.06
CA VAL A 139 -2.66 14.03 7.23
C VAL A 139 -3.96 14.83 7.30
N ASP A 140 -3.89 16.04 7.87
CA ASP A 140 -5.08 16.85 8.14
C ASP A 140 -5.68 17.44 6.88
N GLU A 141 -4.82 17.92 5.96
CA GLU A 141 -5.22 18.53 4.68
C GLU A 141 -4.51 17.84 3.51
N GLY A 142 -5.27 17.42 2.52
CA GLY A 142 -4.77 16.70 1.37
C GLY A 142 -4.35 15.27 1.70
N GLY A 143 -3.54 14.66 0.85
CA GLY A 143 -2.96 13.33 1.07
C GLY A 143 -3.90 12.15 0.85
N GLU A 144 -5.18 12.37 0.55
CA GLU A 144 -6.16 11.31 0.36
C GLU A 144 -5.77 10.38 -0.79
N THR A 145 -6.21 9.12 -0.69
CA THR A 145 -6.29 8.25 -1.86
C THR A 145 -7.69 8.40 -2.45
N GLU A 146 -7.76 8.93 -3.67
CA GLU A 146 -9.01 9.16 -4.39
C GLU A 146 -9.21 8.08 -5.45
N PHE A 147 -10.39 7.48 -5.45
CA PHE A 147 -10.83 6.46 -6.40
C PHE A 147 -11.92 7.01 -7.32
N CYS A 148 -11.84 6.69 -8.60
CA CYS A 148 -12.91 6.90 -9.61
C CYS A 148 -13.44 8.34 -9.67
N GLY A 149 -12.68 9.34 -9.22
CA GLY A 149 -13.02 10.76 -9.34
C GLY A 149 -13.69 11.39 -8.13
N ASP A 150 -14.27 10.62 -7.20
CA ASP A 150 -15.07 11.16 -6.11
C ASP A 150 -14.88 10.48 -4.75
N PHE A 151 -14.61 9.18 -4.71
CA PHE A 151 -14.47 8.45 -3.46
C PHE A 151 -13.07 8.64 -2.86
N LYS A 152 -12.99 9.31 -1.71
CA LYS A 152 -11.72 9.65 -1.04
C LYS A 152 -11.58 8.94 0.29
N ILE A 153 -10.38 8.40 0.53
CA ILE A 153 -10.00 7.82 1.81
C ILE A 153 -8.92 8.71 2.42
N LYS A 154 -9.24 9.29 3.59
CA LYS A 154 -8.32 10.15 4.35
C LYS A 154 -7.21 9.29 4.97
N PRO A 155 -5.93 9.72 4.87
CA PRO A 155 -4.84 9.13 5.62
C PRO A 155 -5.10 9.25 7.12
N THR A 156 -5.09 8.11 7.80
CA THR A 156 -5.20 8.03 9.26
C THR A 156 -4.18 7.00 9.74
N GLU A 157 -3.46 7.32 10.79
CA GLU A 157 -2.42 6.46 11.36
C GLU A 157 -2.95 5.04 11.63
N GLY A 158 -2.23 4.03 11.15
CA GLY A 158 -2.56 2.62 11.33
C GLY A 158 -3.67 2.05 10.42
N LYS A 159 -4.30 2.87 9.59
CA LYS A 159 -5.38 2.43 8.68
C LYS A 159 -4.84 1.59 7.53
N LEU A 160 -5.48 0.44 7.30
CA LEU A 160 -5.29 -0.41 6.12
C LEU A 160 -6.44 -0.24 5.15
N ILE A 161 -6.12 -0.18 3.86
CA ILE A 161 -7.08 -0.40 2.78
C ILE A 161 -6.63 -1.55 1.89
N LEU A 162 -7.60 -2.40 1.47
CA LEU A 162 -7.41 -3.43 0.45
C LEU A 162 -8.40 -3.16 -0.68
N PHE A 163 -7.95 -3.25 -1.91
CA PHE A 163 -8.81 -3.03 -3.08
C PHE A 163 -8.31 -3.80 -4.31
N PRO A 164 -9.19 -4.12 -5.29
CA PRO A 164 -8.80 -4.83 -6.49
C PRO A 164 -7.73 -4.07 -7.29
N ALA A 165 -6.64 -4.74 -7.65
CA ALA A 165 -5.62 -4.23 -8.55
C ALA A 165 -6.13 -4.33 -10.00
N SER A 166 -7.13 -3.52 -10.35
CA SER A 166 -7.87 -3.60 -11.61
C SER A 166 -8.07 -2.20 -12.21
N TRP A 167 -8.16 -2.13 -13.54
CA TRP A 167 -8.49 -0.92 -14.26
C TRP A 167 -9.86 -0.32 -13.87
N CYS A 168 -10.74 -1.10 -13.25
CA CYS A 168 -12.02 -0.63 -12.68
C CYS A 168 -11.86 0.16 -11.37
N TYR A 169 -10.66 0.17 -10.79
CA TYR A 169 -10.31 0.91 -9.58
C TYR A 169 -9.18 1.92 -9.83
N PRO A 170 -9.36 2.84 -10.82
CA PRO A 170 -8.38 3.88 -11.03
C PRO A 170 -8.33 4.77 -9.80
N HIS A 171 -7.12 5.11 -9.36
CA HIS A 171 -6.93 5.90 -8.15
C HIS A 171 -5.72 6.82 -8.28
N LYS A 172 -5.65 7.81 -7.40
CA LYS A 172 -4.50 8.72 -7.29
C LYS A 172 -4.15 8.97 -5.83
N GLY A 173 -2.88 9.28 -5.59
CA GLY A 173 -2.42 9.84 -4.32
C GLY A 173 -2.44 11.36 -4.39
N ILE A 174 -3.38 12.00 -3.70
CA ILE A 174 -3.47 13.46 -3.62
C ILE A 174 -2.27 13.99 -2.83
N MET A 175 -1.77 15.15 -3.24
CA MET A 175 -0.67 15.84 -2.58
C MET A 175 -1.05 16.20 -1.14
N PRO A 176 -0.22 15.85 -0.14
CA PRO A 176 -0.44 16.27 1.24
C PRO A 176 -0.11 17.75 1.42
N LEU A 177 -0.95 18.47 2.16
CA LEU A 177 -0.82 19.93 2.34
C LEU A 177 -0.46 20.31 3.78
N SER A 178 -0.84 19.52 4.79
CA SER A 178 -0.54 19.83 6.20
C SER A 178 0.85 19.37 6.64
N ASN A 179 1.24 18.15 6.25
CA ASN A 179 2.48 17.47 6.66
C ASN A 179 2.85 16.38 5.66
N ASP A 180 4.03 15.79 5.79
CA ASP A 180 4.44 14.64 4.98
C ASP A 180 3.51 13.46 5.21
N LYS A 181 3.24 12.67 4.16
CA LYS A 181 2.47 11.44 4.22
C LYS A 181 3.37 10.22 4.05
N TYR A 182 3.21 9.24 4.92
CA TYR A 182 3.92 7.96 4.86
C TYR A 182 2.95 6.82 4.67
N ILE A 183 3.26 5.94 3.72
CA ILE A 183 2.47 4.75 3.45
C ILE A 183 3.35 3.52 3.25
N ILE A 184 2.79 2.34 3.50
CA ILE A 184 3.32 1.07 3.00
C ILE A 184 2.30 0.53 2.00
N THR A 185 2.76 0.13 0.84
CA THR A 185 1.90 -0.46 -0.20
C THR A 185 2.56 -1.68 -0.83
N GLY A 186 1.77 -2.45 -1.56
CA GLY A 186 2.22 -3.58 -2.35
C GLY A 186 1.05 -4.31 -3.00
N TRP A 187 1.35 -5.43 -3.62
CA TRP A 187 0.38 -6.16 -4.44
C TRP A 187 0.43 -7.65 -4.14
N LEU A 188 -0.73 -8.26 -4.15
CA LEU A 188 -0.87 -9.72 -4.14
C LEU A 188 -1.09 -10.21 -5.56
N ASN A 189 -0.32 -11.22 -5.93
CA ASN A 189 -0.34 -11.83 -7.25
C ASN A 189 -0.91 -13.24 -7.17
N ILE A 190 -1.49 -13.69 -8.29
CA ILE A 190 -1.85 -15.08 -8.56
C ILE A 190 -1.18 -15.54 -9.86
N GLN A 191 -0.87 -16.84 -9.92
CA GLN A 191 -0.46 -17.53 -11.16
C GLN A 191 -1.67 -17.98 -11.95
#